data_65bbe85e9bbb49eefe54a4ec12bc35f1
#
_entry.id   65bbe85e9bbb49eefe54a4ec12bc35f1
#
_cell.length_a   1.000
_cell.length_b   1.000
_cell.length_c   1.000
_cell.angle_alpha   90.00
_cell.angle_beta   90.00
_cell.angle_gamma   90.00
#
_symmetry.space_group_name_H-M   'P 1'
#
loop_
_entity.id
_entity.type
_entity.pdbx_description
1 polymer ?
#
loop_
_entity_poly.entity_id
_entity_poly.type
_entity_poly.pdbx_seq_one_letter_code
_entity_poly.pdbx_strand_id
1 'polypeptide(L)'
;MNTYDDSLLYNEKLVKDLIYPFLHKKVIFPSSSKQFKFAAVMITIHFTNSNPHVILIKRTNLVKNHASEISFPGGNFIENDVEMLETAVRELNEEIGIKITRKQVVGYLDTERTLTSRYIIYPYVALIDRMPEITSTNYEVEKIIDAPLIPLLETRENDLMHQKQYSIPNLPKFTYKNEIIWGATARILDQLAKLFSRKINY
;
A
#
# COMPACT_ATOMS: atom_id res chain seq x y z
N MET A 1 -20.30 -17.23 19.53
CA MET A 1 -20.96 -15.90 19.52
C MET A 1 -19.95 -14.92 20.10
N ASN A 2 -18.99 -14.48 19.27
CA ASN A 2 -17.96 -13.54 19.69
C ASN A 2 -18.52 -12.13 19.51
N THR A 3 -18.82 -11.49 20.62
CA THR A 3 -19.10 -10.07 20.68
C THR A 3 -17.80 -9.33 20.44
N TYR A 4 -17.57 -8.86 19.21
CA TYR A 4 -16.55 -7.87 18.94
C TYR A 4 -16.92 -6.60 19.72
N ASP A 5 -16.01 -6.17 20.56
CA ASP A 5 -16.13 -4.90 21.28
C ASP A 5 -16.00 -3.78 20.22
N ASP A 6 -17.14 -3.24 19.79
CA ASP A 6 -17.28 -2.13 18.82
C ASP A 6 -16.71 -0.79 19.36
N SER A 7 -16.02 -0.81 20.50
CA SER A 7 -15.60 0.41 21.20
C SER A 7 -14.29 1.05 20.71
N LEU A 8 -13.54 0.41 19.81
CA LEU A 8 -12.32 0.94 19.25
C LEU A 8 -12.54 1.49 17.83
N LEU A 9 -13.17 2.65 17.73
CA LEU A 9 -13.24 3.38 16.47
C LEU A 9 -11.83 3.83 16.07
N TYR A 10 -11.30 3.30 14.98
CA TYR A 10 -10.03 3.70 14.38
C TYR A 10 -10.19 5.00 13.59
N ASN A 11 -10.52 6.11 14.28
CA ASN A 11 -10.62 7.41 13.63
C ASN A 11 -9.25 7.88 13.08
N GLU A 12 -9.26 8.94 12.27
CA GLU A 12 -8.06 9.49 11.63
C GLU A 12 -6.95 9.80 12.64
N LYS A 13 -7.29 10.44 13.76
CA LYS A 13 -6.31 10.78 14.81
C LYS A 13 -5.61 9.54 15.34
N LEU A 14 -6.38 8.51 15.69
CA LEU A 14 -5.82 7.26 16.20
C LEU A 14 -4.95 6.54 15.17
N VAL A 15 -5.41 6.44 13.93
CA VAL A 15 -4.60 5.86 12.84
C VAL A 15 -3.31 6.64 12.67
N LYS A 16 -3.37 7.97 12.67
CA LYS A 16 -2.19 8.82 12.58
C LYS A 16 -1.23 8.60 13.74
N ASP A 17 -1.72 8.54 14.96
CA ASP A 17 -0.90 8.31 16.17
C ASP A 17 -0.22 6.93 16.14
N LEU A 18 -0.87 5.91 15.57
CA LEU A 18 -0.32 4.56 15.43
C LEU A 18 0.81 4.47 14.39
N ILE A 19 0.67 5.15 13.26
CA ILE A 19 1.60 4.98 12.13
C ILE A 19 2.69 6.05 12.09
N TYR A 20 2.38 7.31 12.47
CA TYR A 20 3.26 8.47 12.31
C TYR A 20 4.66 8.31 12.91
N PRO A 21 4.83 7.70 14.13
CA PRO A 21 6.16 7.51 14.73
C PRO A 21 7.10 6.62 13.91
N PHE A 22 6.55 5.78 13.04
CA PHE A 22 7.28 4.78 12.26
C PHE A 22 7.48 5.18 10.79
N LEU A 23 6.98 6.36 10.39
CA LEU A 23 7.10 6.84 9.02
C LEU A 23 8.39 7.63 8.82
N HIS A 24 9.09 7.31 7.72
CA HIS A 24 10.22 8.10 7.26
C HIS A 24 9.76 9.41 6.62
N LYS A 25 10.54 10.46 6.81
CA LYS A 25 10.24 11.81 6.29
C LYS A 25 11.20 12.24 5.19
N LYS A 26 12.41 11.69 5.17
CA LYS A 26 13.43 12.03 4.18
C LYS A 26 13.80 10.80 3.38
N VAL A 27 13.75 10.93 2.06
CA VAL A 27 14.20 9.88 1.16
C VAL A 27 15.72 9.80 1.20
N ILE A 28 16.24 8.59 1.41
CA ILE A 28 17.65 8.28 1.30
C ILE A 28 17.79 7.38 0.07
N PHE A 29 18.38 7.91 -1.00
CA PHE A 29 18.74 7.10 -2.15
C PHE A 29 19.96 6.25 -1.81
N PRO A 30 19.93 4.93 -2.04
CA PRO A 30 21.11 4.09 -1.89
C PRO A 30 22.20 4.56 -2.86
N SER A 31 23.40 4.82 -2.36
CA SER A 31 24.53 5.37 -3.12
C SER A 31 25.08 4.47 -4.24
N SER A 32 24.59 3.26 -4.41
CA SER A 32 25.11 2.27 -5.38
C SER A 32 24.00 1.58 -6.21
N SER A 33 23.06 2.32 -6.72
CA SER A 33 21.83 1.77 -7.29
C SER A 33 21.89 1.35 -8.77
N LYS A 34 23.07 1.16 -9.36
CA LYS A 34 23.18 0.60 -10.74
C LYS A 34 22.46 -0.75 -10.92
N GLN A 35 22.12 -1.44 -9.82
CA GLN A 35 21.47 -2.76 -9.84
C GLN A 35 19.94 -2.72 -9.65
N PHE A 36 19.37 -1.61 -9.15
CA PHE A 36 17.97 -1.50 -8.84
C PHE A 36 17.31 -0.34 -9.57
N LYS A 37 16.07 -0.55 -9.97
CA LYS A 37 15.17 0.50 -10.39
C LYS A 37 14.39 1.01 -9.17
N PHE A 38 13.88 2.22 -9.26
CA PHE A 38 13.09 2.82 -8.19
C PHE A 38 11.64 2.95 -8.61
N ALA A 39 10.75 2.72 -7.66
CA ALA A 39 9.33 2.91 -7.81
C ALA A 39 8.75 3.51 -6.54
N ALA A 40 7.61 4.15 -6.65
CA ALA A 40 6.86 4.62 -5.49
C ALA A 40 5.39 4.23 -5.63
N VAL A 41 4.77 3.92 -4.51
CA VAL A 41 3.33 3.62 -4.43
C VAL A 41 2.68 4.53 -3.39
N MET A 42 1.37 4.78 -3.56
CA MET A 42 0.59 5.57 -2.62
C MET A 42 -0.39 4.68 -1.84
N ILE A 43 -0.17 4.57 -0.55
CA ILE A 43 -1.10 3.98 0.40
C ILE A 43 -2.08 5.07 0.81
N THR A 44 -3.20 5.16 0.11
CA THR A 44 -4.25 6.13 0.42
C THR A 44 -5.20 5.52 1.44
N ILE A 45 -5.18 6.06 2.67
CA ILE A 45 -6.10 5.68 3.74
C ILE A 45 -7.14 6.78 3.88
N HIS A 46 -8.41 6.42 3.76
CA HIS A 46 -9.54 7.31 3.99
C HIS A 46 -10.49 6.73 5.03
N PHE A 47 -11.48 7.52 5.48
CA PHE A 47 -12.38 7.10 6.54
C PHE A 47 -13.82 7.08 6.05
N THR A 48 -14.49 5.94 6.26
CA THR A 48 -15.91 5.73 6.00
C THR A 48 -16.58 5.33 7.31
N ASN A 49 -17.50 6.14 7.82
CA ASN A 49 -18.13 5.93 9.14
C ASN A 49 -17.12 5.72 10.25
N SER A 50 -16.07 6.52 10.27
CA SER A 50 -14.95 6.45 11.23
C SER A 50 -14.12 5.16 11.15
N ASN A 51 -14.27 4.34 10.13
CA ASN A 51 -13.45 3.17 9.88
C ASN A 51 -12.43 3.46 8.78
N PRO A 52 -11.15 3.09 8.96
CA PRO A 52 -10.14 3.29 7.94
C PRO A 52 -10.33 2.29 6.79
N HIS A 53 -10.26 2.81 5.59
CA HIS A 53 -10.25 2.07 4.34
C HIS A 53 -8.95 2.33 3.59
N VAL A 54 -8.54 1.41 2.76
CA VAL A 54 -7.36 1.54 1.90
C VAL A 54 -7.74 1.32 0.45
N ILE A 55 -7.17 2.16 -0.43
CA ILE A 55 -7.40 2.06 -1.87
C ILE A 55 -6.30 1.18 -2.49
N LEU A 56 -6.76 0.15 -3.19
CA LEU A 56 -5.94 -0.75 -4.00
C LEU A 56 -6.48 -0.77 -5.44
N ILE A 57 -5.68 -1.24 -6.36
CA ILE A 57 -6.09 -1.49 -7.75
C ILE A 57 -5.84 -2.95 -8.10
N LYS A 58 -6.70 -3.51 -8.95
CA LYS A 58 -6.43 -4.74 -9.67
C LYS A 58 -5.96 -4.37 -11.06
N ARG A 59 -4.78 -4.86 -11.43
CA ARG A 59 -4.21 -4.61 -12.75
C ARG A 59 -4.92 -5.44 -13.81
N THR A 60 -5.08 -4.87 -15.00
CA THR A 60 -5.63 -5.57 -16.14
C THR A 60 -4.74 -6.74 -16.57
N ASN A 61 -5.31 -7.73 -17.23
CA ASN A 61 -4.56 -8.83 -17.84
C ASN A 61 -3.82 -8.43 -19.14
N LEU A 62 -4.02 -7.20 -19.62
CA LEU A 62 -3.38 -6.69 -20.85
C LEU A 62 -1.96 -6.18 -20.64
N VAL A 63 -1.53 -5.97 -19.40
CA VAL A 63 -0.16 -5.52 -19.08
C VAL A 63 0.81 -6.70 -19.11
N LYS A 64 2.05 -6.46 -19.59
CA LYS A 64 3.08 -7.50 -19.72
C LYS A 64 3.57 -8.06 -18.37
N ASN A 65 3.58 -7.24 -17.34
CA ASN A 65 4.09 -7.60 -16.02
C ASN A 65 3.01 -7.41 -14.97
N HIS A 66 2.96 -8.31 -13.97
CA HIS A 66 2.04 -8.22 -12.85
C HIS A 66 0.56 -8.16 -13.26
N ALA A 67 0.20 -8.86 -14.36
CA ALA A 67 -1.17 -8.96 -14.85
C ALA A 67 -2.08 -9.58 -13.80
N SER A 68 -3.27 -9.01 -13.62
CA SER A 68 -4.30 -9.44 -12.65
C SER A 68 -3.87 -9.39 -11.17
N GLU A 69 -2.69 -8.84 -10.84
CA GLU A 69 -2.26 -8.65 -9.46
C GLU A 69 -2.95 -7.45 -8.81
N ILE A 70 -3.10 -7.53 -7.49
CA ILE A 70 -3.57 -6.41 -6.68
C ILE A 70 -2.38 -5.65 -6.12
N SER A 71 -2.40 -4.34 -6.30
CA SER A 71 -1.35 -3.45 -5.81
C SER A 71 -1.90 -2.13 -5.26
N PHE A 72 -1.06 -1.41 -4.53
CA PHE A 72 -1.29 0.02 -4.35
C PHE A 72 -1.08 0.73 -5.68
N PRO A 73 -1.80 1.83 -5.95
CA PRO A 73 -1.48 2.70 -7.07
C PRO A 73 -0.03 3.18 -7.01
N GLY A 74 0.67 3.12 -8.14
CA GLY A 74 2.07 3.50 -8.19
C GLY A 74 2.82 2.96 -9.39
N GLY A 75 4.06 3.43 -9.55
CA GLY A 75 4.87 3.04 -10.69
C GLY A 75 6.31 3.50 -10.61
N ASN A 76 6.93 3.59 -11.78
CA ASN A 76 8.36 3.85 -11.90
C ASN A 76 8.71 5.30 -11.66
N PHE A 77 9.82 5.52 -10.94
CA PHE A 77 10.48 6.82 -10.92
C PHE A 77 11.02 7.14 -12.32
N ILE A 78 10.72 8.35 -12.80
CA ILE A 78 11.18 8.87 -14.08
C ILE A 78 12.02 10.13 -13.88
N GLU A 79 12.81 10.52 -14.88
CA GLU A 79 13.70 11.68 -14.79
C GLU A 79 12.99 13.03 -14.54
N ASN A 80 11.71 13.11 -14.91
CA ASN A 80 10.90 14.31 -14.68
C ASN A 80 10.39 14.42 -13.24
N ASP A 81 10.42 13.35 -12.46
CA ASP A 81 10.05 13.37 -11.05
C ASP A 81 11.23 13.93 -10.24
N VAL A 82 11.03 15.03 -9.51
CA VAL A 82 12.09 15.64 -8.69
C VAL A 82 12.38 14.78 -7.45
N GLU A 83 11.34 14.10 -6.93
CA GLU A 83 11.44 13.24 -5.75
C GLU A 83 10.47 12.05 -5.83
N MET A 84 10.73 11.00 -5.04
CA MET A 84 9.91 9.77 -5.00
C MET A 84 8.44 10.03 -4.65
N LEU A 85 8.14 11.07 -3.87
CA LEU A 85 6.77 11.45 -3.57
C LEU A 85 6.02 11.90 -4.83
N GLU A 86 6.69 12.63 -5.72
CA GLU A 86 6.06 13.07 -6.97
C GLU A 86 5.68 11.87 -7.85
N THR A 87 6.54 10.85 -7.90
CA THR A 87 6.21 9.58 -8.56
C THR A 87 4.90 8.99 -8.01
N ALA A 88 4.79 8.85 -6.68
CA ALA A 88 3.61 8.26 -6.07
C ALA A 88 2.33 9.09 -6.32
N VAL A 89 2.43 10.41 -6.30
CA VAL A 89 1.30 11.33 -6.56
C VAL A 89 0.92 11.31 -8.03
N ARG A 90 1.89 11.35 -8.95
CA ARG A 90 1.66 11.29 -10.39
C ARG A 90 0.96 10.00 -10.78
N GLU A 91 1.51 8.86 -10.38
CA GLU A 91 0.96 7.53 -10.69
C GLU A 91 -0.45 7.34 -10.13
N LEU A 92 -0.70 7.77 -8.89
CA LEU A 92 -2.05 7.74 -8.30
C LEU A 92 -3.06 8.51 -9.16
N ASN A 93 -2.66 9.70 -9.64
CA ASN A 93 -3.52 10.50 -10.52
C ASN A 93 -3.68 9.88 -11.91
N GLU A 94 -2.62 9.33 -12.50
CA GLU A 94 -2.63 8.70 -13.84
C GLU A 94 -3.45 7.42 -13.84
N GLU A 95 -3.34 6.57 -12.81
CA GLU A 95 -4.03 5.29 -12.74
C GLU A 95 -5.51 5.41 -12.38
N ILE A 96 -5.86 6.27 -11.41
CA ILE A 96 -7.23 6.34 -10.88
C ILE A 96 -7.78 7.77 -10.69
N GLY A 97 -7.08 8.79 -11.18
CA GLY A 97 -7.55 10.18 -11.18
C GLY A 97 -7.65 10.83 -9.80
N ILE A 98 -7.09 10.23 -8.76
CA ILE A 98 -7.09 10.81 -7.41
C ILE A 98 -5.98 11.84 -7.28
N LYS A 99 -6.35 13.04 -6.82
CA LYS A 99 -5.42 14.14 -6.54
C LYS A 99 -5.18 14.28 -5.05
N ILE A 100 -3.93 14.10 -4.64
CA ILE A 100 -3.48 14.27 -3.26
C ILE A 100 -2.53 15.45 -3.17
N THR A 101 -2.72 16.27 -2.14
CA THR A 101 -1.80 17.35 -1.80
C THR A 101 -0.68 16.84 -0.90
N ARG A 102 0.49 17.51 -0.95
CA ARG A 102 1.63 17.17 -0.09
C ARG A 102 1.29 17.19 1.42
N LYS A 103 0.31 18.01 1.83
CA LYS A 103 -0.13 18.10 3.24
C LYS A 103 -0.86 16.85 3.74
N GLN A 104 -1.46 16.10 2.83
CA GLN A 104 -2.15 14.84 3.14
C GLN A 104 -1.18 13.66 3.26
N VAL A 105 0.04 13.81 2.76
CA VAL A 105 1.06 12.75 2.86
C VAL A 105 1.77 12.87 4.20
N VAL A 106 1.68 11.83 5.00
CA VAL A 106 2.23 11.80 6.38
C VAL A 106 3.63 11.19 6.46
N GLY A 107 4.15 10.62 5.38
CA GLY A 107 5.49 10.02 5.27
C GLY A 107 5.47 8.74 4.42
N TYR A 108 6.48 7.88 4.56
CA TYR A 108 6.51 6.57 3.90
C TYR A 108 6.99 5.47 4.87
N LEU A 109 6.56 4.22 4.64
CA LEU A 109 6.97 3.03 5.38
C LEU A 109 8.38 2.59 4.94
N ASP A 110 8.91 1.53 5.56
CA ASP A 110 10.15 0.93 5.10
C ASP A 110 10.05 0.52 3.63
N THR A 111 11.14 0.75 2.89
CA THR A 111 11.19 0.40 1.47
C THR A 111 11.13 -1.11 1.28
N GLU A 112 10.43 -1.53 0.21
CA GLU A 112 10.31 -2.94 -0.15
C GLU A 112 11.10 -3.25 -1.42
N ARG A 113 11.81 -4.39 -1.43
CA ARG A 113 12.48 -4.90 -2.63
C ARG A 113 11.60 -5.93 -3.31
N THR A 114 11.39 -5.80 -4.61
CA THR A 114 10.73 -6.88 -5.36
C THR A 114 11.61 -8.12 -5.42
N LEU A 115 10.99 -9.30 -5.45
CA LEU A 115 11.73 -10.59 -5.44
C LEU A 115 12.40 -10.88 -6.79
N THR A 116 11.80 -10.44 -7.90
CA THR A 116 12.22 -10.82 -9.25
C THR A 116 12.62 -9.63 -10.13
N SER A 117 11.92 -8.50 -10.03
CA SER A 117 12.03 -7.39 -10.98
C SER A 117 13.09 -6.34 -10.62
N ARG A 118 13.81 -6.52 -9.51
CA ARG A 118 14.88 -5.63 -9.03
C ARG A 118 14.45 -4.18 -8.81
N TYR A 119 13.27 -3.98 -8.22
CA TYR A 119 12.80 -2.67 -7.79
C TYR A 119 13.00 -2.46 -6.29
N ILE A 120 13.27 -1.21 -5.92
CA ILE A 120 13.11 -0.69 -4.56
C ILE A 120 11.86 0.20 -4.60
N ILE A 121 10.84 -0.16 -3.82
CA ILE A 121 9.55 0.53 -3.77
C ILE A 121 9.50 1.40 -2.52
N TYR A 122 9.12 2.66 -2.67
CA TYR A 122 8.88 3.63 -1.60
C TYR A 122 7.37 3.72 -1.33
N PRO A 123 6.85 3.14 -0.24
CA PRO A 123 5.42 3.12 0.05
C PRO A 123 5.01 4.37 0.86
N TYR A 124 4.60 5.43 0.17
CA TYR A 124 4.09 6.65 0.79
C TYR A 124 2.70 6.45 1.37
N VAL A 125 2.42 7.11 2.50
CA VAL A 125 1.14 7.05 3.18
C VAL A 125 0.48 8.41 3.12
N ALA A 126 -0.75 8.45 2.62
CA ALA A 126 -1.62 9.61 2.66
C ALA A 126 -2.85 9.31 3.52
N LEU A 127 -3.22 10.28 4.37
CA LEU A 127 -4.45 10.25 5.15
C LEU A 127 -5.40 11.32 4.62
N ILE A 128 -6.64 10.92 4.36
CA ILE A 128 -7.70 11.79 3.83
C ILE A 128 -9.02 11.51 4.55
N ASP A 129 -9.79 12.54 4.83
CA ASP A 129 -10.98 12.46 5.69
C ASP A 129 -12.08 11.53 5.17
N ARG A 130 -12.19 11.40 3.85
CA ARG A 130 -13.23 10.61 3.18
C ARG A 130 -12.75 10.05 1.86
N MET A 131 -13.48 9.09 1.31
CA MET A 131 -13.23 8.55 -0.02
C MET A 131 -13.06 9.70 -1.02
N PRO A 132 -11.92 9.78 -1.73
CA PRO A 132 -11.71 10.81 -2.73
C PRO A 132 -12.54 10.53 -3.98
N GLU A 133 -12.80 11.59 -4.74
CA GLU A 133 -13.41 11.44 -6.06
C GLU A 133 -12.44 10.72 -7.01
N ILE A 134 -12.94 9.67 -7.65
CA ILE A 134 -12.24 8.96 -8.71
C ILE A 134 -12.67 9.59 -10.03
N THR A 135 -11.78 10.33 -10.68
CA THR A 135 -12.15 11.09 -11.88
C THR A 135 -11.87 10.36 -13.19
N SER A 136 -10.97 9.37 -13.16
CA SER A 136 -10.62 8.57 -14.34
C SER A 136 -9.97 7.27 -13.91
N THR A 137 -9.93 6.30 -14.83
CA THR A 137 -9.09 5.10 -14.72
C THR A 137 -8.36 4.94 -16.05
N ASN A 138 -7.09 4.54 -15.98
CA ASN A 138 -6.37 4.21 -17.19
C ASN A 138 -6.60 2.73 -17.60
N TYR A 139 -6.12 2.36 -18.79
CA TYR A 139 -6.30 1.00 -19.36
C TYR A 139 -5.57 -0.11 -18.57
N GLU A 140 -4.66 0.26 -17.67
CA GLU A 140 -3.91 -0.69 -16.83
C GLU A 140 -4.70 -1.14 -15.61
N VAL A 141 -5.76 -0.41 -15.24
CA VAL A 141 -6.60 -0.68 -14.08
C VAL A 141 -7.88 -1.39 -14.49
N GLU A 142 -8.00 -2.66 -14.11
CA GLU A 142 -9.24 -3.44 -14.28
C GLU A 142 -10.30 -3.01 -13.27
N LYS A 143 -9.89 -2.79 -12.02
CA LYS A 143 -10.81 -2.51 -10.91
C LYS A 143 -10.12 -1.71 -9.82
N ILE A 144 -10.85 -0.75 -9.25
CA ILE A 144 -10.48 -0.08 -8.00
C ILE A 144 -11.11 -0.84 -6.83
N ILE A 145 -10.31 -1.08 -5.81
CA ILE A 145 -10.71 -1.81 -4.61
C ILE A 145 -10.64 -0.84 -3.44
N ASP A 146 -11.79 -0.57 -2.84
CA ASP A 146 -11.93 0.13 -1.57
C ASP A 146 -12.11 -0.93 -0.48
N ALA A 147 -11.05 -1.20 0.27
CA ALA A 147 -11.04 -2.26 1.27
C ALA A 147 -11.03 -1.69 2.69
N PRO A 148 -11.94 -2.15 3.60
CA PRO A 148 -11.82 -1.86 5.02
C PRO A 148 -10.45 -2.33 5.54
N LEU A 149 -9.64 -1.40 6.07
CA LEU A 149 -8.23 -1.67 6.37
C LEU A 149 -8.08 -2.76 7.43
N ILE A 150 -8.75 -2.60 8.57
CA ILE A 150 -8.57 -3.54 9.70
C ILE A 150 -8.99 -4.97 9.33
N PRO A 151 -10.21 -5.20 8.78
CA PRO A 151 -10.60 -6.53 8.30
C PRO A 151 -9.65 -7.11 7.26
N LEU A 152 -9.10 -6.28 6.36
CA LEU A 152 -8.10 -6.72 5.39
C LEU A 152 -6.82 -7.21 6.10
N LEU A 153 -6.29 -6.43 7.05
CA LEU A 153 -5.07 -6.79 7.78
C LEU A 153 -5.23 -8.07 8.62
N GLU A 154 -6.42 -8.36 9.10
CA GLU A 154 -6.74 -9.58 9.85
C GLU A 154 -6.72 -10.86 8.98
N THR A 155 -6.81 -10.73 7.65
CA THR A 155 -6.72 -11.88 6.73
C THR A 155 -5.29 -12.37 6.50
N ARG A 156 -4.30 -11.83 7.21
CA ARG A 156 -2.90 -12.19 7.07
C ARG A 156 -2.64 -13.68 7.24
N GLU A 157 -2.06 -14.28 6.24
CA GLU A 157 -1.59 -15.67 6.26
C GLU A 157 -0.17 -15.78 5.71
N ASN A 158 0.46 -16.95 5.91
CA ASN A 158 1.72 -17.29 5.27
C ASN A 158 1.49 -17.75 3.82
N ASP A 159 2.20 -17.15 2.89
CA ASP A 159 2.19 -17.54 1.50
C ASP A 159 3.13 -18.72 1.23
N LEU A 160 2.67 -19.91 1.55
CA LEU A 160 3.47 -21.14 1.45
C LEU A 160 3.95 -21.45 0.03
N MET A 161 3.18 -21.06 -0.97
CA MET A 161 3.53 -21.27 -2.39
C MET A 161 4.77 -20.45 -2.78
N HIS A 162 4.73 -19.15 -2.56
CA HIS A 162 5.85 -18.27 -2.90
C HIS A 162 7.04 -18.41 -1.95
N GLN A 163 6.80 -18.77 -0.66
CA GLN A 163 7.89 -19.13 0.26
C GLN A 163 8.73 -20.28 -0.29
N LYS A 164 8.09 -21.35 -0.79
CA LYS A 164 8.78 -22.48 -1.40
C LYS A 164 9.48 -22.08 -2.70
N GLN A 165 8.81 -21.31 -3.56
CA GLN A 165 9.32 -20.87 -4.85
C GLN A 165 10.58 -20.00 -4.72
N TYR A 166 10.61 -19.06 -3.77
CA TYR A 166 11.71 -18.11 -3.60
C TYR A 166 12.67 -18.45 -2.46
N SER A 167 12.41 -19.53 -1.71
CA SER A 167 13.19 -19.92 -0.52
C SER A 167 13.24 -18.80 0.55
N ILE A 168 12.18 -18.02 0.69
CA ILE A 168 12.06 -16.93 1.66
C ILE A 168 11.02 -17.30 2.70
N PRO A 169 11.39 -17.45 3.99
CA PRO A 169 10.44 -17.80 5.04
C PRO A 169 9.49 -16.62 5.36
N ASN A 170 8.32 -16.96 5.88
CA ASN A 170 7.36 -15.99 6.42
C ASN A 170 6.87 -14.90 5.44
N LEU A 171 6.83 -15.20 4.13
CA LEU A 171 6.19 -14.29 3.18
C LEU A 171 4.70 -14.16 3.51
N PRO A 172 4.18 -12.94 3.66
CA PRO A 172 2.77 -12.73 3.91
C PRO A 172 1.96 -12.79 2.62
N LYS A 173 0.69 -13.19 2.77
CA LYS A 173 -0.39 -12.93 1.83
C LYS A 173 -1.61 -12.42 2.58
N PHE A 174 -2.49 -11.72 1.87
CA PHE A 174 -3.77 -11.25 2.38
C PHE A 174 -4.87 -11.66 1.41
N THR A 175 -6.11 -11.69 1.88
CA THR A 175 -7.27 -12.04 1.04
C THR A 175 -8.34 -10.97 1.15
N TYR A 176 -8.85 -10.50 0.01
CA TYR A 176 -9.99 -9.60 -0.06
C TYR A 176 -10.99 -10.09 -1.11
N LYS A 177 -12.23 -10.43 -0.70
CA LYS A 177 -13.30 -10.88 -1.59
C LYS A 177 -12.84 -11.94 -2.62
N ASN A 178 -12.21 -13.01 -2.18
CA ASN A 178 -11.66 -14.09 -2.99
C ASN A 178 -10.44 -13.74 -3.88
N GLU A 179 -9.92 -12.52 -3.78
CA GLU A 179 -8.68 -12.11 -4.44
C GLU A 179 -7.51 -12.26 -3.47
N ILE A 180 -6.39 -12.77 -3.96
CA ILE A 180 -5.16 -12.93 -3.16
C ILE A 180 -4.24 -11.75 -3.41
N ILE A 181 -3.78 -11.13 -2.34
CA ILE A 181 -2.77 -10.08 -2.35
C ILE A 181 -1.47 -10.69 -1.86
N TRP A 182 -0.43 -10.65 -2.66
CA TRP A 182 0.87 -11.27 -2.40
C TRP A 182 2.02 -10.34 -2.80
N GLY A 183 3.27 -10.81 -2.73
CA GLY A 183 4.44 -10.09 -3.22
C GLY A 183 4.77 -8.82 -2.42
N ALA A 184 5.18 -7.76 -3.10
CA ALA A 184 5.55 -6.49 -2.48
C ALA A 184 4.37 -5.82 -1.77
N THR A 185 3.18 -5.87 -2.38
CA THR A 185 1.95 -5.30 -1.80
C THR A 185 1.62 -5.96 -0.46
N ALA A 186 1.70 -7.28 -0.39
CA ALA A 186 1.46 -8.00 0.87
C ALA A 186 2.51 -7.67 1.94
N ARG A 187 3.79 -7.51 1.59
CA ARG A 187 4.80 -7.11 2.56
C ARG A 187 4.62 -5.69 3.08
N ILE A 188 4.14 -4.78 2.22
CA ILE A 188 3.76 -3.42 2.64
C ILE A 188 2.55 -3.47 3.59
N LEU A 189 1.52 -4.27 3.28
CA LEU A 189 0.38 -4.49 4.18
C LEU A 189 0.81 -5.13 5.51
N ASP A 190 1.80 -6.02 5.50
CA ASP A 190 2.35 -6.64 6.72
C ASP A 190 3.06 -5.63 7.64
N GLN A 191 3.69 -4.60 7.07
CA GLN A 191 4.21 -3.49 7.86
C GLN A 191 3.07 -2.75 8.59
N LEU A 192 1.98 -2.42 7.88
CA LEU A 192 0.79 -1.82 8.50
C LEU A 192 0.20 -2.75 9.57
N ALA A 193 0.00 -4.04 9.28
CA ALA A 193 -0.54 -5.00 10.24
C ALA A 193 0.27 -5.03 11.54
N LYS A 194 1.59 -5.00 11.45
CA LYS A 194 2.48 -4.93 12.63
C LYS A 194 2.34 -3.63 13.41
N LEU A 195 2.06 -2.50 12.76
CA LEU A 195 1.84 -1.23 13.46
C LEU A 195 0.51 -1.24 14.19
N PHE A 196 -0.55 -1.75 13.57
CA PHE A 196 -1.88 -1.81 14.18
C PHE A 196 -1.96 -2.86 15.30
N SER A 197 -1.26 -3.99 15.19
CA SER A 197 -1.26 -5.04 16.22
C SER A 197 -0.55 -4.63 17.53
N ARG A 198 0.34 -3.65 17.50
CA ARG A 198 1.04 -3.15 18.70
C ARG A 198 0.11 -2.53 19.74
N LYS A 199 -1.10 -2.12 19.37
CA LYS A 199 -2.09 -1.55 20.29
C LYS A 199 -2.91 -2.61 21.01
N ILE A 200 -3.02 -3.82 20.50
CA ILE A 200 -3.84 -4.87 21.10
C ILE A 200 -3.17 -5.45 22.38
N ASN A 201 -1.91 -5.11 22.62
CA ASN A 201 -1.10 -5.64 23.75
C ASN A 201 -0.81 -4.61 24.86
N TYR A 202 -1.63 -3.53 25.01
CA TYR A 202 -1.56 -2.58 26.14
C TYR A 202 -2.89 -2.53 26.89
#